data_e7c610b725af5399995ab755c8ce1bfe
#
_entry.id   e7c610b725af5399995ab755c8ce1bfe
#
_cell.length_a   1.000
_cell.length_b   1.000
_cell.length_c   1.000
_cell.angle_alpha   90.00
_cell.angle_beta   90.00
_cell.angle_gamma   90.00
#
_symmetry.space_group_name_H-M   'P 1'
#
loop_
_entity.id
_entity.type
_entity.pdbx_description
1 polymer ?
#
loop_
_entity_poly.entity_id
_entity_poly.type
_entity_poly.pdbx_seq_one_letter_code
_entity_poly.pdbx_strand_id
1 'polypeptide(L)'
;MSIRPATDRDHTAIWEILEPMIRRGETYTLPRDMSQQQALEFWFSPAHETFVSEENEVIVGTYFLRANQHGGGSHVANCGYVTAEAAQGRGIAKAMCLHSLERAKKRGFRAMQFNFVVSTNTRAVELWNKLGFEIVGRLPSAFAHPEQGFVDALVMFKQIV
;
A
#
# COMPACT_ATOMS: atom_id res chain seq x y z
N MET A 1 1.67 -19.57 1.62
CA MET A 1 1.28 -18.23 1.13
C MET A 1 1.85 -18.06 -0.27
N SER A 2 1.03 -17.61 -1.20
CA SER A 2 1.43 -17.24 -2.57
C SER A 2 0.97 -15.81 -2.87
N ILE A 3 1.72 -15.12 -3.75
CA ILE A 3 1.34 -13.79 -4.24
C ILE A 3 1.19 -13.89 -5.75
N ARG A 4 0.05 -13.49 -6.26
CA ARG A 4 -0.30 -13.58 -7.68
C ARG A 4 -1.02 -12.31 -8.17
N PRO A 5 -1.05 -12.05 -9.48
CA PRO A 5 -1.89 -10.99 -10.03
C PRO A 5 -3.35 -11.18 -9.63
N ALA A 6 -4.01 -10.09 -9.28
CA ALA A 6 -5.43 -10.07 -8.99
C ALA A 6 -6.24 -10.20 -10.27
N THR A 7 -7.41 -10.81 -10.17
CA THR A 7 -8.39 -10.96 -11.24
C THR A 7 -9.75 -10.43 -10.79
N ASP A 8 -10.71 -10.34 -11.71
CA ASP A 8 -12.08 -9.91 -11.38
C ASP A 8 -12.75 -10.79 -10.32
N ARG A 9 -12.31 -12.05 -10.20
CA ARG A 9 -12.80 -12.99 -9.18
C ARG A 9 -12.40 -12.60 -7.76
N ASP A 10 -11.37 -11.76 -7.62
CA ASP A 10 -10.85 -11.33 -6.33
C ASP A 10 -11.52 -10.04 -5.82
N HIS A 11 -12.37 -9.39 -6.61
CA HIS A 11 -12.96 -8.08 -6.29
C HIS A 11 -13.69 -8.08 -4.94
N THR A 12 -14.53 -9.08 -4.68
CA THR A 12 -15.27 -9.17 -3.41
C THR A 12 -14.33 -9.32 -2.23
N ALA A 13 -13.36 -10.23 -2.31
CA ALA A 13 -12.39 -10.45 -1.23
C ALA A 13 -11.50 -9.22 -1.00
N ILE A 14 -11.11 -8.53 -2.07
CA ILE A 14 -10.33 -7.28 -1.96
C ILE A 14 -11.19 -6.21 -1.28
N TRP A 15 -12.46 -6.05 -1.64
CA TRP A 15 -13.34 -5.10 -0.98
C TRP A 15 -13.50 -5.39 0.51
N GLU A 16 -13.67 -6.64 0.89
CA GLU A 16 -13.76 -7.06 2.30
C GLU A 16 -12.49 -6.72 3.10
N ILE A 17 -11.33 -6.65 2.44
CA ILE A 17 -10.06 -6.21 3.05
C ILE A 17 -9.98 -4.68 3.10
N LEU A 18 -10.39 -3.99 2.05
CA LEU A 18 -10.27 -2.53 1.95
C LEU A 18 -11.29 -1.79 2.82
N GLU A 19 -12.52 -2.27 2.88
CA GLU A 19 -13.62 -1.55 3.56
C GLU A 19 -13.32 -1.22 5.03
N PRO A 20 -12.89 -2.16 5.88
CA PRO A 20 -12.59 -1.83 7.28
C PRO A 20 -11.49 -0.77 7.42
N MET A 21 -10.46 -0.83 6.61
CA MET A 21 -9.36 0.14 6.59
C MET A 21 -9.88 1.53 6.16
N ILE A 22 -10.68 1.59 5.09
CA ILE A 22 -11.27 2.85 4.59
C ILE A 22 -12.18 3.48 5.65
N ARG A 23 -13.05 2.69 6.28
CA ARG A 23 -14.00 3.17 7.30
C ARG A 23 -13.31 3.71 8.55
N ARG A 24 -12.20 3.10 8.97
CA ARG A 24 -11.42 3.61 10.11
C ARG A 24 -10.78 4.97 9.82
N GLY A 25 -10.32 5.21 8.60
CA GLY A 25 -9.73 6.48 8.21
C GLY A 25 -8.44 6.84 8.95
N GLU A 26 -7.62 5.86 9.32
CA GLU A 26 -6.43 6.05 10.15
C GLU A 26 -5.12 6.01 9.37
N THR A 27 -5.12 5.42 8.16
CA THR A 27 -3.88 5.09 7.45
C THR A 27 -3.86 5.50 5.97
N TYR A 28 -4.99 5.68 5.33
CA TYR A 28 -5.11 6.06 3.92
C TYR A 28 -5.88 7.36 3.76
N THR A 29 -5.58 8.10 2.70
CA THR A 29 -6.24 9.37 2.37
C THR A 29 -7.50 9.19 1.52
N LEU A 30 -8.09 8.00 1.56
CA LEU A 30 -9.34 7.71 0.87
C LEU A 30 -10.54 8.23 1.68
N PRO A 31 -11.58 8.78 1.03
CA PRO A 31 -12.81 9.17 1.72
C PRO A 31 -13.41 8.00 2.51
N ARG A 32 -13.75 8.22 3.77
CA ARG A 32 -14.25 7.15 4.67
C ARG A 32 -15.59 6.56 4.23
N ASP A 33 -16.37 7.31 3.46
CA ASP A 33 -17.66 6.91 2.89
C ASP A 33 -17.55 6.35 1.47
N MET A 34 -16.34 6.09 0.99
CA MET A 34 -16.08 5.53 -0.34
C MET A 34 -16.88 4.25 -0.56
N SER A 35 -17.58 4.17 -1.69
CA SER A 35 -18.33 2.97 -2.07
C SER A 35 -17.42 1.85 -2.53
N GLN A 36 -17.95 0.62 -2.55
CA GLN A 36 -17.24 -0.53 -3.12
C GLN A 36 -16.80 -0.25 -4.56
N GLN A 37 -17.68 0.28 -5.40
CA GLN A 37 -17.35 0.61 -6.78
C GLN A 37 -16.19 1.60 -6.86
N GLN A 38 -16.24 2.69 -6.12
CA GLN A 38 -15.18 3.69 -6.09
C GLN A 38 -13.85 3.12 -5.60
N ALA A 39 -13.89 2.31 -4.55
CA ALA A 39 -12.70 1.67 -3.99
C ALA A 39 -12.05 0.72 -5.00
N LEU A 40 -12.84 -0.11 -5.68
CA LEU A 40 -12.33 -1.05 -6.69
C LEU A 40 -11.85 -0.32 -7.95
N GLU A 41 -12.51 0.75 -8.39
CA GLU A 41 -12.03 1.59 -9.49
C GLU A 41 -10.66 2.21 -9.17
N PHE A 42 -10.46 2.68 -7.94
CA PHE A 42 -9.16 3.18 -7.49
C PHE A 42 -8.10 2.06 -7.42
N TRP A 43 -8.42 0.95 -6.75
CA TRP A 43 -7.48 -0.15 -6.52
C TRP A 43 -7.05 -0.84 -7.81
N PHE A 44 -7.95 -0.96 -8.77
CA PHE A 44 -7.73 -1.50 -10.11
C PHE A 44 -7.58 -0.42 -11.19
N SER A 45 -7.19 0.79 -10.83
CA SER A 45 -6.90 1.85 -11.81
C SER A 45 -6.04 1.31 -12.95
N PRO A 46 -6.24 1.77 -14.21
CA PRO A 46 -5.42 1.33 -15.35
C PRO A 46 -3.91 1.51 -15.17
N ALA A 47 -3.50 2.47 -14.33
CA ALA A 47 -2.10 2.67 -13.99
C ALA A 47 -1.56 1.67 -12.95
N HIS A 48 -2.43 0.92 -12.29
CA HIS A 48 -2.07 -0.03 -11.24
C HIS A 48 -1.87 -1.44 -11.79
N GLU A 49 -0.84 -2.10 -11.32
CA GLU A 49 -0.68 -3.55 -11.41
C GLU A 49 -1.02 -4.12 -10.04
N THR A 50 -2.15 -4.81 -9.93
CA THR A 50 -2.74 -5.22 -8.65
C THR A 50 -2.49 -6.69 -8.38
N PHE A 51 -2.11 -7.00 -7.14
CA PHE A 51 -1.79 -8.34 -6.66
C PHE A 51 -2.59 -8.69 -5.41
N VAL A 52 -2.74 -9.99 -5.19
CA VAL A 52 -3.30 -10.56 -3.97
C VAL A 52 -2.32 -11.52 -3.32
N SER A 53 -2.33 -11.54 -1.99
CA SER A 53 -1.66 -12.54 -1.18
C SER A 53 -2.69 -13.55 -0.71
N GLU A 54 -2.44 -14.85 -0.97
CA GLU A 54 -3.38 -15.93 -0.75
C GLU A 54 -2.77 -17.01 0.15
N GLU A 55 -3.53 -17.47 1.15
CA GLU A 55 -3.21 -18.60 2.00
C GLU A 55 -4.42 -19.53 2.07
N ASN A 56 -4.21 -20.84 1.76
CA ASN A 56 -5.28 -21.84 1.81
C ASN A 56 -6.57 -21.40 1.08
N GLU A 57 -6.41 -20.85 -0.13
CA GLU A 57 -7.50 -20.33 -0.97
C GLU A 57 -8.24 -19.10 -0.39
N VAL A 58 -7.69 -18.48 0.66
CA VAL A 58 -8.22 -17.24 1.26
C VAL A 58 -7.31 -16.08 0.94
N ILE A 59 -7.87 -14.99 0.43
CA ILE A 59 -7.12 -13.74 0.19
C ILE A 59 -6.90 -13.06 1.55
N VAL A 60 -5.62 -12.87 1.92
CA VAL A 60 -5.20 -12.30 3.20
C VAL A 60 -4.55 -10.93 3.08
N GLY A 61 -4.30 -10.47 1.86
CA GLY A 61 -3.75 -9.15 1.60
C GLY A 61 -3.82 -8.79 0.13
N THR A 62 -3.63 -7.51 -0.15
CA THR A 62 -3.59 -6.99 -1.52
C THR A 62 -2.66 -5.79 -1.60
N TYR A 63 -2.06 -5.58 -2.76
CA TYR A 63 -1.29 -4.39 -3.04
C TYR A 63 -1.38 -4.01 -4.52
N PHE A 64 -1.09 -2.75 -4.83
CA PHE A 64 -0.85 -2.30 -6.19
C PHE A 64 0.55 -1.72 -6.36
N LEU A 65 1.07 -1.81 -7.57
CA LEU A 65 2.32 -1.22 -8.03
C LEU A 65 2.03 -0.28 -9.20
N ARG A 66 2.62 0.90 -9.19
CA ARG A 66 2.52 1.87 -10.29
C ARG A 66 3.78 2.71 -10.40
N ALA A 67 3.94 3.45 -11.50
CA ALA A 67 4.88 4.57 -11.55
C ALA A 67 4.37 5.69 -10.63
N ASN A 68 5.25 6.27 -9.81
CA ASN A 68 4.87 7.35 -8.91
C ASN A 68 4.57 8.65 -9.65
N GLN A 69 5.36 8.95 -10.68
CA GLN A 69 5.23 10.15 -11.51
C GLN A 69 5.34 9.78 -12.99
N HIS A 70 5.07 10.74 -13.85
CA HIS A 70 5.21 10.61 -15.30
C HIS A 70 6.55 11.18 -15.80
N GLY A 71 6.85 11.00 -17.08
CA GLY A 71 8.01 11.61 -17.74
C GLY A 71 9.31 11.29 -17.01
N GLY A 72 10.06 12.31 -16.64
CA GLY A 72 11.35 12.19 -15.96
C GLY A 72 11.30 11.54 -14.57
N GLY A 73 10.13 11.38 -14.00
CA GLY A 73 9.92 10.69 -12.71
C GLY A 73 9.42 9.25 -12.82
N SER A 74 9.22 8.73 -14.02
CA SER A 74 8.54 7.44 -14.25
C SER A 74 9.36 6.21 -13.84
N HIS A 75 10.62 6.37 -13.49
CA HIS A 75 11.51 5.33 -13.02
C HIS A 75 11.38 5.03 -11.51
N VAL A 76 10.57 5.80 -10.78
CA VAL A 76 10.29 5.59 -9.37
C VAL A 76 8.91 4.95 -9.22
N ALA A 77 8.84 3.82 -8.52
CA ALA A 77 7.60 3.12 -8.24
C ALA A 77 6.92 3.66 -6.99
N ASN A 78 5.61 3.43 -6.90
CA ASN A 78 4.80 3.60 -5.69
C ASN A 78 3.93 2.37 -5.50
N CYS A 79 3.67 2.01 -4.27
CA CYS A 79 2.77 0.91 -3.89
C CYS A 79 1.83 1.34 -2.77
N GLY A 80 0.67 0.67 -2.71
CA GLY A 80 -0.20 0.69 -1.55
C GLY A 80 -0.49 -0.75 -1.13
N TYR A 81 -0.42 -1.04 0.18
CA TYR A 81 -0.62 -2.38 0.74
C TYR A 81 -1.72 -2.37 1.77
N VAL A 82 -2.56 -3.41 1.78
CA VAL A 82 -3.53 -3.64 2.85
C VAL A 82 -3.55 -5.13 3.20
N THR A 83 -3.44 -5.42 4.49
CA THR A 83 -3.55 -6.78 5.03
C THR A 83 -4.92 -6.95 5.67
N ALA A 84 -5.56 -8.09 5.45
CA ALA A 84 -6.81 -8.44 6.14
C ALA A 84 -6.63 -8.36 7.66
N GLU A 85 -7.62 -7.83 8.38
CA GLU A 85 -7.53 -7.66 9.83
C GLU A 85 -7.18 -8.96 10.57
N ALA A 86 -7.82 -10.06 10.19
CA ALA A 86 -7.57 -11.37 10.76
C ALA A 86 -6.17 -11.95 10.48
N ALA A 87 -5.44 -11.36 9.51
CA ALA A 87 -4.11 -11.81 9.12
C ALA A 87 -2.99 -10.87 9.54
N GLN A 88 -3.30 -9.80 10.27
CA GLN A 88 -2.30 -8.87 10.78
C GLN A 88 -1.32 -9.54 11.75
N GLY A 89 -0.07 -9.06 11.74
CA GLY A 89 0.98 -9.59 12.60
C GLY A 89 1.59 -10.92 12.14
N ARG A 90 1.20 -11.41 10.96
CA ARG A 90 1.66 -12.70 10.39
C ARG A 90 2.71 -12.55 9.29
N GLY A 91 3.25 -11.34 9.09
CA GLY A 91 4.27 -11.07 8.08
C GLY A 91 3.74 -10.89 6.65
N ILE A 92 2.43 -10.76 6.45
CA ILE A 92 1.81 -10.59 5.13
C ILE A 92 2.29 -9.29 4.45
N ALA A 93 2.28 -8.17 5.16
CA ALA A 93 2.75 -6.89 4.63
C ALA A 93 4.22 -6.93 4.22
N LYS A 94 5.07 -7.58 5.02
CA LYS A 94 6.48 -7.80 4.70
C LYS A 94 6.63 -8.60 3.40
N ALA A 95 5.91 -9.69 3.27
CA ALA A 95 5.96 -10.54 2.09
C ALA A 95 5.49 -9.81 0.83
N MET A 96 4.40 -9.05 0.92
CA MET A 96 3.91 -8.22 -0.18
C MET A 96 4.92 -7.15 -0.59
N CYS A 97 5.56 -6.49 0.38
CA CYS A 97 6.57 -5.48 0.09
C CYS A 97 7.79 -6.09 -0.62
N LEU A 98 8.31 -7.22 -0.13
CA LEU A 98 9.43 -7.91 -0.78
C LEU A 98 9.07 -8.34 -2.22
N HIS A 99 7.89 -8.88 -2.43
CA HIS A 99 7.40 -9.25 -3.76
C HIS A 99 7.29 -8.03 -4.68
N SER A 100 6.78 -6.91 -4.16
CA SER A 100 6.65 -5.67 -4.95
C SER A 100 7.99 -5.07 -5.34
N LEU A 101 9.01 -5.15 -4.48
CA LEU A 101 10.37 -4.71 -4.79
C LEU A 101 10.99 -5.53 -5.92
N GLU A 102 10.85 -6.86 -5.87
CA GLU A 102 11.28 -7.75 -6.96
C GLU A 102 10.50 -7.48 -8.26
N ARG A 103 9.19 -7.27 -8.16
CA ARG A 103 8.37 -6.92 -9.32
C ARG A 103 8.77 -5.58 -9.92
N ALA A 104 8.97 -4.56 -9.08
CA ALA A 104 9.43 -3.24 -9.51
C ALA A 104 10.77 -3.32 -10.24
N LYS A 105 11.72 -4.06 -9.71
CA LYS A 105 13.02 -4.30 -10.35
C LYS A 105 12.87 -4.96 -11.72
N LYS A 106 12.05 -6.01 -11.83
CA LYS A 106 11.75 -6.68 -13.12
C LYS A 106 11.08 -5.75 -14.12
N ARG A 107 10.31 -4.77 -13.66
CA ARG A 107 9.67 -3.74 -14.48
C ARG A 107 10.62 -2.59 -14.86
N GLY A 108 11.86 -2.59 -14.39
CA GLY A 108 12.86 -1.57 -14.68
C GLY A 108 12.80 -0.34 -13.78
N PHE A 109 12.01 -0.34 -12.71
CA PHE A 109 12.03 0.73 -11.74
C PHE A 109 13.37 0.75 -10.98
N ARG A 110 13.87 1.95 -10.69
CA ARG A 110 15.15 2.16 -10.00
C ARG A 110 14.99 2.43 -8.51
N ALA A 111 13.82 2.85 -8.09
CA ALA A 111 13.52 3.19 -6.71
C ALA A 111 12.03 2.98 -6.42
N MET A 112 11.68 2.95 -5.15
CA MET A 112 10.30 2.95 -4.66
C MET A 112 10.12 4.06 -3.63
N GLN A 113 9.03 4.80 -3.76
CA GLN A 113 8.67 5.89 -2.87
C GLN A 113 7.26 5.69 -2.32
N PHE A 114 7.12 5.81 -1.01
CA PHE A 114 5.84 5.93 -0.34
C PHE A 114 5.58 7.42 -0.06
N ASN A 115 4.51 7.95 -0.63
CA ASN A 115 4.26 9.39 -0.65
C ASN A 115 3.67 9.91 0.66
N PHE A 116 3.01 9.05 1.43
CA PHE A 116 2.18 9.50 2.53
C PHE A 116 2.00 8.38 3.56
N VAL A 117 3.00 8.17 4.40
CA VAL A 117 2.94 7.22 5.50
C VAL A 117 2.53 7.97 6.76
N VAL A 118 1.32 7.75 7.24
CA VAL A 118 0.79 8.44 8.42
C VAL A 118 1.67 8.10 9.62
N SER A 119 2.19 9.13 10.31
CA SER A 119 3.21 8.96 11.38
C SER A 119 2.73 8.13 12.57
N THR A 120 1.42 8.10 12.82
CA THR A 120 0.80 7.28 13.87
C THR A 120 0.72 5.81 13.52
N ASN A 121 0.91 5.44 12.27
CA ASN A 121 1.02 4.05 11.83
C ASN A 121 2.44 3.53 12.08
N THR A 122 2.81 3.43 13.35
CA THR A 122 4.16 3.09 13.80
C THR A 122 4.61 1.71 13.34
N ARG A 123 3.69 0.74 13.26
CA ARG A 123 3.99 -0.61 12.76
C ARG A 123 4.45 -0.58 11.29
N ALA A 124 3.79 0.21 10.45
CA ALA A 124 4.18 0.36 9.06
C ALA A 124 5.53 1.08 8.95
N VAL A 125 5.73 2.19 9.66
CA VAL A 125 6.99 2.94 9.66
C VAL A 125 8.16 2.04 10.06
N GLU A 126 8.03 1.27 11.15
CA GLU A 126 9.06 0.34 11.60
C GLU A 126 9.33 -0.77 10.56
N LEU A 127 8.29 -1.31 9.94
CA LEU A 127 8.44 -2.34 8.91
C LEU A 127 9.19 -1.79 7.69
N TRP A 128 8.80 -0.62 7.20
CA TRP A 128 9.46 0.00 6.05
C TRP A 128 10.92 0.34 6.36
N ASN A 129 11.22 0.85 7.54
CA ASN A 129 12.60 1.08 7.97
C ASN A 129 13.41 -0.23 7.98
N LYS A 130 12.87 -1.32 8.53
CA LYS A 130 13.52 -2.64 8.54
C LYS A 130 13.76 -3.20 7.13
N LEU A 131 12.93 -2.83 6.17
CA LEU A 131 13.07 -3.21 4.76
C LEU A 131 13.97 -2.26 3.96
N GLY A 132 14.60 -1.27 4.64
CA GLY A 132 15.59 -0.37 4.05
C GLY A 132 15.03 0.87 3.40
N PHE A 133 13.78 1.23 3.68
CA PHE A 133 13.25 2.54 3.33
C PHE A 133 13.73 3.59 4.32
N GLU A 134 14.11 4.75 3.81
CA GLU A 134 14.52 5.91 4.60
C GLU A 134 13.43 6.97 4.60
N ILE A 135 13.24 7.65 5.73
CA ILE A 135 12.39 8.84 5.81
C ILE A 135 13.13 9.99 5.16
N VAL A 136 12.67 10.44 4.00
CA VAL A 136 13.29 11.52 3.23
C VAL A 136 12.56 12.85 3.36
N GLY A 137 11.37 12.85 3.94
CA GLY A 137 10.58 14.04 4.17
C GLY A 137 9.48 13.83 5.21
N ARG A 138 9.09 14.94 5.83
CA ARG A 138 7.99 14.98 6.78
C ARG A 138 7.03 16.09 6.35
N LEU A 139 5.75 15.76 6.28
CA LEU A 139 4.67 16.68 5.95
C LEU A 139 3.96 17.04 7.27
N PRO A 140 4.18 18.25 7.83
CA PRO A 140 3.65 18.60 9.14
C PRO A 140 2.13 18.67 9.12
N SER A 141 1.48 18.03 10.09
CA SER A 141 0.02 18.09 10.28
C SER A 141 -0.81 17.81 9.02
N ALA A 142 -0.29 16.95 8.15
CA ALA A 142 -0.88 16.72 6.81
C ALA A 142 -2.04 15.74 6.79
N PHE A 143 -2.28 15.03 7.90
CA PHE A 143 -3.33 14.01 7.99
C PHE A 143 -4.24 14.27 9.19
N ALA A 144 -5.55 14.33 8.95
CA ALA A 144 -6.55 14.45 10.00
C ALA A 144 -6.91 13.05 10.54
N HIS A 145 -6.24 12.66 11.62
CA HIS A 145 -6.53 11.39 12.28
C HIS A 145 -7.86 11.47 13.04
N PRO A 146 -8.74 10.45 12.95
CA PRO A 146 -10.07 10.51 13.58
C PRO A 146 -10.07 10.74 15.10
N GLU A 147 -9.01 10.29 15.79
CA GLU A 147 -8.91 10.36 17.26
C GLU A 147 -7.78 11.28 17.74
N GLN A 148 -6.71 11.44 16.97
CA GLN A 148 -5.50 12.15 17.40
C GLN A 148 -5.36 13.56 16.83
N GLY A 149 -6.32 14.02 16.03
CA GLY A 149 -6.27 15.31 15.36
C GLY A 149 -5.28 15.32 14.19
N PHE A 150 -4.71 16.47 13.88
CA PHE A 150 -3.77 16.62 12.77
C PHE A 150 -2.41 16.05 13.14
N VAL A 151 -1.98 15.03 12.40
CA VAL A 151 -0.71 14.34 12.58
C VAL A 151 0.15 14.43 11.32
N ASP A 152 1.45 14.19 11.46
CA ASP A 152 2.38 14.25 10.34
C ASP A 152 2.20 13.05 9.40
N ALA A 153 2.57 13.23 8.15
CA ALA A 153 2.79 12.16 7.19
C ALA A 153 4.26 12.13 6.77
N LEU A 154 4.77 10.93 6.52
CA LEU A 154 6.17 10.71 6.15
C LEU A 154 6.27 10.34 4.68
N VAL A 155 7.29 10.87 4.00
CA VAL A 155 7.71 10.41 2.69
C VAL A 155 8.88 9.47 2.90
N MET A 156 8.76 8.22 2.41
CA MET A 156 9.78 7.20 2.58
C MET A 156 10.27 6.71 1.22
N PHE A 157 11.56 6.43 1.11
CA PHE A 157 12.21 6.16 -0.18
C PHE A 157 13.23 5.04 -0.05
N LYS A 158 13.31 4.19 -1.09
CA LYS A 158 14.31 3.12 -1.18
C LYS A 158 14.86 3.02 -2.60
N GLN A 159 16.18 3.02 -2.75
CA GLN A 159 16.84 2.63 -4.00
C GLN A 159 16.69 1.12 -4.20
N ILE A 160 16.33 0.70 -5.42
CA ILE A 160 16.22 -0.71 -5.80
C ILE A 160 17.46 -1.16 -6.58
N VAL A 161 18.03 -0.26 -7.36
CA VAL A 161 19.25 -0.48 -8.16
C VAL A 161 20.13 0.74 -8.14
#